data_7766697d50962b558c2479a0179171eb
#
_entry.id   7766697d50962b558c2479a0179171eb
#
_cell.length_a   1.000
_cell.length_b   1.000
_cell.length_c   1.000
_cell.angle_alpha   90.00
_cell.angle_beta   90.00
_cell.angle_gamma   90.00
#
_symmetry.space_group_name_H-M   'P 1'
#
loop_
_entity.id
_entity.type
_entity.pdbx_description
1 polymer ?
#
loop_
_entity_poly.entity_id
_entity_poly.type
_entity_poly.pdbx_seq_one_letter_code
_entity_poly.pdbx_strand_id
1 'polypeptide(L)'
;MEVKMKLKDRVAIITGGTGALGRAVVSAFLEEGAKVTCTYIIDEELEGISPLIKNRESRIELIKADVMKEEQVAEVVQKTLEKFGSIDVLVNIVGGFAYAKIIDTDEKTWDTMMNINLKSTFLCSKAVLPQMIKQNYGKIINISSRPALKGSAGVGAYAASKAGVLNLTETIAEEVKDYDINVNAILPSTIDTPANRKAMPDADFSKWVKPEEIARVIIFLSSDESKPISGAGIPVYGKA
;
A
#
# COMPACT_ATOMS: atom_id res chain seq x y z
N MET A 1 6.26 -0.64 31.80
CA MET A 1 7.04 -0.18 30.63
C MET A 1 6.07 0.50 29.68
N GLU A 2 6.30 1.78 29.38
CA GLU A 2 5.53 2.48 28.35
C GLU A 2 5.79 1.78 27.02
N VAL A 3 4.73 1.36 26.33
CA VAL A 3 4.85 0.79 24.98
C VAL A 3 5.29 1.93 24.06
N LYS A 4 6.51 1.87 23.56
CA LYS A 4 7.05 2.89 22.66
C LYS A 4 6.32 2.78 21.31
N MET A 5 5.56 3.80 20.96
CA MET A 5 4.92 3.91 19.64
C MET A 5 5.98 4.00 18.54
N LYS A 6 5.90 3.12 17.54
CA LYS A 6 6.91 3.00 16.48
C LYS A 6 6.85 4.13 15.45
N LEU A 7 5.68 4.74 15.27
CA LEU A 7 5.42 5.77 14.26
C LEU A 7 4.97 7.09 14.87
N LYS A 8 5.34 7.35 16.14
CA LYS A 8 4.96 8.58 16.82
C LYS A 8 5.32 9.81 15.97
N ASP A 9 4.30 10.64 15.69
CA ASP A 9 4.37 11.88 14.91
C ASP A 9 4.85 11.73 13.43
N ARG A 10 5.09 10.51 12.94
CA ARG A 10 5.36 10.25 11.52
C ARG A 10 4.14 10.55 10.67
N VAL A 11 4.34 11.14 9.51
CA VAL A 11 3.29 11.46 8.53
C VAL A 11 3.28 10.41 7.43
N ALA A 12 2.14 9.76 7.26
CA ALA A 12 1.97 8.70 6.27
C ALA A 12 0.88 9.05 5.25
N ILE A 13 1.14 8.74 3.98
CA ILE A 13 0.12 8.65 2.93
C ILE A 13 -0.20 7.17 2.73
N ILE A 14 -1.49 6.80 2.85
CA ILE A 14 -1.98 5.44 2.63
C ILE A 14 -2.99 5.47 1.51
N THR A 15 -2.65 4.89 0.35
CA THR A 15 -3.56 4.85 -0.79
C THR A 15 -4.60 3.74 -0.63
N GLY A 16 -5.87 4.03 -0.97
CA GLY A 16 -6.95 3.05 -0.82
C GLY A 16 -7.21 2.65 0.64
N GLY A 17 -7.05 3.58 1.56
CA GLY A 17 -7.15 3.32 3.00
C GLY A 17 -8.55 2.96 3.49
N THR A 18 -9.60 3.11 2.66
CA THR A 18 -10.98 2.71 2.98
C THR A 18 -11.29 1.25 2.65
N GLY A 19 -10.47 0.59 1.81
CA GLY A 19 -10.59 -0.83 1.50
C GLY A 19 -10.27 -1.74 2.69
N ALA A 20 -10.50 -3.05 2.55
CA ALA A 20 -10.34 -4.02 3.65
C ALA A 20 -8.92 -4.04 4.26
N LEU A 21 -7.87 -4.11 3.43
CA LEU A 21 -6.49 -4.00 3.91
C LEU A 21 -6.19 -2.58 4.39
N GLY A 22 -6.65 -1.57 3.65
CA GLY A 22 -6.42 -0.16 3.95
C GLY A 22 -6.88 0.23 5.34
N ARG A 23 -8.08 -0.17 5.75
CA ARG A 23 -8.62 0.10 7.10
C ARG A 23 -7.76 -0.49 8.21
N ALA A 24 -7.29 -1.72 8.04
CA ALA A 24 -6.39 -2.35 9.02
C ALA A 24 -5.06 -1.58 9.14
N VAL A 25 -4.51 -1.13 8.00
CA VAL A 25 -3.26 -0.35 7.98
C VAL A 25 -3.48 1.04 8.59
N VAL A 26 -4.54 1.77 8.23
CA VAL A 26 -4.87 3.08 8.81
C VAL A 26 -5.05 2.98 10.33
N SER A 27 -5.80 1.97 10.81
CA SER A 27 -5.97 1.75 12.26
C SER A 27 -4.62 1.54 12.96
N ALA A 28 -3.80 0.63 12.44
CA ALA A 28 -2.49 0.31 13.01
C ALA A 28 -1.55 1.54 13.04
N PHE A 29 -1.54 2.37 11.98
CA PHE A 29 -0.74 3.59 11.93
C PHE A 29 -1.18 4.62 12.98
N LEU A 30 -2.50 4.83 13.11
CA LEU A 30 -3.05 5.74 14.12
C LEU A 30 -2.79 5.24 15.56
N GLU A 31 -2.81 3.93 15.80
CA GLU A 31 -2.47 3.30 17.08
C GLU A 31 -1.01 3.48 17.44
N GLU A 32 -0.11 3.41 16.43
CA GLU A 32 1.33 3.66 16.58
C GLU A 32 1.70 5.15 16.59
N GLY A 33 0.72 6.06 16.67
CA GLY A 33 0.94 7.49 16.85
C GLY A 33 1.18 8.28 15.57
N ALA A 34 1.01 7.69 14.39
CA ALA A 34 1.17 8.39 13.13
C ALA A 34 0.07 9.42 12.85
N LYS A 35 0.37 10.37 11.97
CA LYS A 35 -0.59 11.22 11.26
C LYS A 35 -0.79 10.60 9.88
N VAL A 36 -2.01 10.50 9.39
CA VAL A 36 -2.35 9.74 8.19
C VAL A 36 -3.13 10.58 7.20
N THR A 37 -2.65 10.67 5.96
CA THR A 37 -3.48 11.01 4.81
C THR A 37 -3.95 9.71 4.15
N CYS A 38 -5.26 9.51 4.10
CA CYS A 38 -5.89 8.33 3.52
C CYS A 38 -6.59 8.72 2.22
N THR A 39 -6.23 8.11 1.09
CA THR A 39 -6.98 8.32 -0.14
C THR A 39 -8.10 7.28 -0.29
N TYR A 40 -9.19 7.71 -0.92
CA TYR A 40 -10.33 6.87 -1.26
C TYR A 40 -10.95 7.31 -2.59
N ILE A 41 -11.83 6.48 -3.16
CA ILE A 41 -12.56 6.81 -4.39
C ILE A 41 -14.06 6.56 -4.26
N ILE A 42 -14.47 5.66 -3.38
CA ILE A 42 -15.85 5.24 -3.15
C ILE A 42 -16.34 5.85 -1.84
N ASP A 43 -17.34 6.74 -1.91
CA ASP A 43 -17.83 7.49 -0.74
C ASP A 43 -18.49 6.57 0.29
N GLU A 44 -19.14 5.48 -0.14
CA GLU A 44 -19.79 4.49 0.73
C GLU A 44 -18.79 3.76 1.63
N GLU A 45 -17.53 3.64 1.22
CA GLU A 45 -16.49 3.03 2.04
C GLU A 45 -16.09 3.86 3.26
N LEU A 46 -16.44 5.16 3.29
CA LEU A 46 -16.19 6.04 4.43
C LEU A 46 -16.91 5.60 5.69
N GLU A 47 -18.07 4.94 5.57
CA GLU A 47 -18.76 4.36 6.71
C GLU A 47 -17.90 3.35 7.47
N GLY A 48 -17.10 2.57 6.73
CA GLY A 48 -16.23 1.53 7.31
C GLY A 48 -14.98 2.08 8.02
N ILE A 49 -14.54 3.31 7.70
CA ILE A 49 -13.37 3.92 8.35
C ILE A 49 -13.78 4.86 9.49
N SER A 50 -14.99 5.41 9.47
CA SER A 50 -15.47 6.38 10.46
C SER A 50 -15.30 5.95 11.91
N PRO A 51 -15.58 4.69 12.32
CA PRO A 51 -15.34 4.25 13.70
C PRO A 51 -13.86 4.25 14.11
N LEU A 52 -12.94 4.02 13.15
CA LEU A 52 -11.51 3.90 13.40
C LEU A 52 -10.86 5.27 13.65
N ILE A 53 -11.45 6.33 13.09
CA ILE A 53 -10.92 7.69 13.16
C ILE A 53 -11.56 8.54 14.27
N LYS A 54 -12.61 8.03 14.91
CA LYS A 54 -13.29 8.71 16.01
C LYS A 54 -12.30 9.09 17.12
N ASN A 55 -12.31 10.36 17.53
CA ASN A 55 -11.38 10.97 18.49
C ASN A 55 -9.92 11.05 17.99
N ARG A 56 -9.70 10.91 16.69
CA ARG A 56 -8.38 10.99 16.04
C ARG A 56 -8.39 11.93 14.82
N GLU A 57 -9.42 12.77 14.71
CA GLU A 57 -9.70 13.63 13.54
C GLU A 57 -8.53 14.60 13.25
N SER A 58 -7.82 15.05 14.28
CA SER A 58 -6.64 15.90 14.12
C SER A 58 -5.43 15.19 13.51
N ARG A 59 -5.42 13.84 13.50
CA ARG A 59 -4.34 13.02 13.01
C ARG A 59 -4.66 12.31 11.68
N ILE A 60 -5.83 12.58 11.09
CA ILE A 60 -6.20 12.00 9.81
C ILE A 60 -6.69 13.06 8.83
N GLU A 61 -6.38 12.84 7.55
CA GLU A 61 -6.94 13.54 6.40
C GLU A 61 -7.51 12.51 5.42
N LEU A 62 -8.75 12.68 5.03
CA LEU A 62 -9.40 11.82 4.03
C LEU A 62 -9.51 12.61 2.71
N ILE A 63 -8.87 12.11 1.65
CA ILE A 63 -8.85 12.79 0.36
C ILE A 63 -9.44 11.86 -0.70
N LYS A 64 -10.51 12.31 -1.36
CA LYS A 64 -11.05 11.62 -2.53
C LYS A 64 -10.11 11.85 -3.71
N ALA A 65 -9.43 10.79 -4.17
CA ALA A 65 -8.46 10.88 -5.26
C ALA A 65 -8.30 9.56 -6.01
N ASP A 66 -8.33 9.65 -7.33
CA ASP A 66 -7.94 8.58 -8.24
C ASP A 66 -6.41 8.62 -8.43
N VAL A 67 -5.72 7.72 -7.75
CA VAL A 67 -4.24 7.65 -7.78
C VAL A 67 -3.66 7.12 -9.11
N MET A 68 -4.51 6.82 -10.09
CA MET A 68 -4.09 6.60 -11.48
C MET A 68 -3.95 7.91 -12.28
N LYS A 69 -4.27 9.06 -11.68
CA LYS A 69 -4.20 10.41 -12.26
C LYS A 69 -3.13 11.23 -11.57
N GLU A 70 -2.12 11.64 -12.33
CA GLU A 70 -0.94 12.33 -11.80
C GLU A 70 -1.30 13.64 -11.07
N GLU A 71 -2.24 14.42 -11.63
CA GLU A 71 -2.70 15.68 -11.04
C GLU A 71 -3.37 15.48 -9.67
N GLN A 72 -4.15 14.40 -9.51
CA GLN A 72 -4.80 14.10 -8.23
C GLN A 72 -3.81 13.58 -7.18
N VAL A 73 -2.80 12.83 -7.60
CA VAL A 73 -1.70 12.42 -6.73
C VAL A 73 -0.91 13.62 -6.25
N ALA A 74 -0.61 14.58 -7.13
CA ALA A 74 0.06 15.83 -6.76
C ALA A 74 -0.75 16.62 -5.72
N GLU A 75 -2.08 16.69 -5.87
CA GLU A 75 -2.98 17.33 -4.90
C GLU A 75 -2.95 16.63 -3.53
N VAL A 76 -2.91 15.29 -3.50
CA VAL A 76 -2.78 14.51 -2.25
C VAL A 76 -1.48 14.87 -1.52
N VAL A 77 -0.35 14.93 -2.24
CA VAL A 77 0.95 15.32 -1.68
C VAL A 77 0.90 16.74 -1.13
N GLN A 78 0.38 17.69 -1.91
CA GLN A 78 0.26 19.08 -1.49
C GLN A 78 -0.57 19.23 -0.21
N LYS A 79 -1.79 18.67 -0.17
CA LYS A 79 -2.66 18.73 1.01
C LYS A 79 -2.04 18.06 2.24
N THR A 80 -1.30 16.96 2.05
CA THR A 80 -0.59 16.31 3.15
C THR A 80 0.48 17.23 3.74
N LEU A 81 1.26 17.91 2.88
CA LEU A 81 2.29 18.87 3.32
C LEU A 81 1.68 20.10 4.00
N GLU A 82 0.58 20.63 3.47
CA GLU A 82 -0.14 21.76 4.06
C GLU A 82 -0.67 21.43 5.46
N LYS A 83 -1.22 20.23 5.65
CA LYS A 83 -1.80 19.83 6.94
C LYS A 83 -0.77 19.36 7.97
N PHE A 84 0.23 18.60 7.54
CA PHE A 84 1.13 17.89 8.47
C PHE A 84 2.60 18.30 8.37
N GLY A 85 3.02 18.98 7.31
CA GLY A 85 4.35 19.56 7.15
C GLY A 85 5.44 18.62 6.61
N SER A 86 5.22 17.30 6.57
CA SER A 86 6.17 16.31 6.07
C SER A 86 5.47 15.14 5.38
N ILE A 87 6.23 14.23 4.75
CA ILE A 87 5.78 12.92 4.28
C ILE A 87 6.89 11.93 4.61
N ASP A 88 6.69 11.15 5.67
CA ASP A 88 7.66 10.19 6.16
C ASP A 88 7.45 8.78 5.58
N VAL A 89 6.20 8.41 5.33
CA VAL A 89 5.82 7.08 4.85
C VAL A 89 4.83 7.17 3.69
N LEU A 90 5.02 6.32 2.68
CA LEU A 90 4.02 6.03 1.65
C LEU A 90 3.68 4.55 1.68
N VAL A 91 2.40 4.21 1.76
CA VAL A 91 1.91 2.84 1.62
C VAL A 91 1.00 2.74 0.40
N ASN A 92 1.48 2.11 -0.66
CA ASN A 92 0.74 1.89 -1.90
C ASN A 92 -0.11 0.62 -1.80
N ILE A 93 -1.38 0.77 -1.39
CA ILE A 93 -2.33 -0.34 -1.23
C ILE A 93 -3.27 -0.49 -2.43
N VAL A 94 -3.57 0.60 -3.13
CA VAL A 94 -4.46 0.54 -4.30
C VAL A 94 -4.02 -0.54 -5.26
N GLY A 95 -4.98 -1.37 -5.67
CA GLY A 95 -4.75 -2.44 -6.62
C GLY A 95 -6.04 -3.17 -6.95
N GLY A 96 -5.99 -3.95 -8.02
CA GLY A 96 -7.10 -4.77 -8.50
C GLY A 96 -6.62 -6.15 -8.88
N PHE A 97 -7.57 -7.05 -9.11
CA PHE A 97 -7.35 -8.43 -9.52
C PHE A 97 -8.27 -8.77 -10.69
N ALA A 98 -7.72 -9.47 -11.68
CA ALA A 98 -8.50 -10.07 -12.75
C ALA A 98 -8.01 -11.51 -12.99
N TYR A 99 -8.96 -12.41 -13.24
CA TYR A 99 -8.70 -13.79 -13.61
C TYR A 99 -9.18 -14.04 -15.05
N ALA A 100 -8.25 -14.28 -15.95
CA ALA A 100 -8.49 -14.70 -17.32
C ALA A 100 -7.27 -15.43 -17.89
N LYS A 101 -7.46 -16.46 -18.72
CA LYS A 101 -6.36 -17.05 -19.50
C LYS A 101 -5.84 -16.00 -20.49
N ILE A 102 -4.58 -16.08 -20.89
CA ILE A 102 -3.98 -15.09 -21.82
C ILE A 102 -4.79 -14.97 -23.11
N ILE A 103 -5.26 -16.09 -23.67
CA ILE A 103 -6.07 -16.09 -24.88
C ILE A 103 -7.42 -15.36 -24.73
N ASP A 104 -7.93 -15.29 -23.51
CA ASP A 104 -9.22 -14.69 -23.16
C ASP A 104 -9.08 -13.31 -22.52
N THR A 105 -7.82 -12.83 -22.32
CA THR A 105 -7.55 -11.52 -21.72
C THR A 105 -7.63 -10.46 -22.81
N ASP A 106 -8.65 -9.60 -22.73
CA ASP A 106 -8.76 -8.45 -23.62
C ASP A 106 -7.78 -7.32 -23.22
N GLU A 107 -7.52 -6.40 -24.15
CA GLU A 107 -6.62 -5.26 -23.97
C GLU A 107 -7.09 -4.38 -22.77
N LYS A 108 -8.39 -4.19 -22.62
CA LYS A 108 -8.96 -3.40 -21.52
C LYS A 108 -8.64 -4.01 -20.15
N THR A 109 -8.75 -5.32 -20.01
CA THR A 109 -8.39 -6.03 -18.76
C THR A 109 -6.90 -5.91 -18.47
N TRP A 110 -6.06 -6.08 -19.51
CA TRP A 110 -4.61 -5.89 -19.42
C TRP A 110 -4.28 -4.47 -18.94
N ASP A 111 -4.79 -3.45 -19.62
CA ASP A 111 -4.54 -2.04 -19.29
C ASP A 111 -5.06 -1.68 -17.89
N THR A 112 -6.21 -2.22 -17.52
CA THR A 112 -6.76 -2.02 -16.16
C THR A 112 -5.79 -2.55 -15.10
N MET A 113 -5.24 -3.75 -15.26
CA MET A 113 -4.29 -4.31 -14.30
C MET A 113 -2.99 -3.50 -14.24
N MET A 114 -2.47 -3.09 -15.40
CA MET A 114 -1.28 -2.24 -15.45
C MET A 114 -1.51 -0.87 -14.81
N ASN A 115 -2.64 -0.24 -15.08
CA ASN A 115 -2.96 1.09 -14.55
C ASN A 115 -3.21 1.07 -13.05
N ILE A 116 -4.07 0.15 -12.57
CA ILE A 116 -4.46 0.15 -11.15
C ILE A 116 -3.37 -0.38 -10.22
N ASN A 117 -2.52 -1.32 -10.67
CA ASN A 117 -1.47 -1.91 -9.84
C ASN A 117 -0.12 -1.20 -10.00
N LEU A 118 0.37 -1.05 -11.24
CA LEU A 118 1.74 -0.58 -11.50
C LEU A 118 1.81 0.94 -11.65
N LYS A 119 0.97 1.52 -12.53
CA LYS A 119 0.99 2.97 -12.77
C LYS A 119 0.65 3.76 -11.52
N SER A 120 -0.36 3.32 -10.74
CA SER A 120 -0.73 3.99 -9.48
C SER A 120 0.44 4.01 -8.49
N THR A 121 1.12 2.87 -8.32
CA THR A 121 2.32 2.75 -7.47
C THR A 121 3.44 3.67 -7.95
N PHE A 122 3.68 3.71 -9.26
CA PHE A 122 4.68 4.60 -9.86
C PHE A 122 4.36 6.07 -9.59
N LEU A 123 3.13 6.52 -9.88
CA LEU A 123 2.75 7.93 -9.72
C LEU A 123 2.86 8.40 -8.27
N CYS A 124 2.36 7.59 -7.32
CA CYS A 124 2.44 7.95 -5.91
C CYS A 124 3.89 7.98 -5.41
N SER A 125 4.70 6.98 -5.79
CA SER A 125 6.12 6.94 -5.41
C SER A 125 6.88 8.15 -5.99
N LYS A 126 6.72 8.42 -7.29
CA LYS A 126 7.30 9.58 -7.97
C LYS A 126 6.96 10.90 -7.28
N ALA A 127 5.71 11.05 -6.83
CA ALA A 127 5.24 12.31 -6.26
C ALA A 127 5.79 12.59 -4.85
N VAL A 128 6.05 11.56 -4.03
CA VAL A 128 6.57 11.75 -2.66
C VAL A 128 8.10 11.85 -2.61
N LEU A 129 8.82 11.26 -3.56
CA LEU A 129 10.28 11.18 -3.56
C LEU A 129 10.98 12.54 -3.46
N PRO A 130 10.57 13.62 -4.16
CA PRO A 130 11.23 14.92 -4.01
C PRO A 130 11.21 15.44 -2.57
N GLN A 131 10.09 15.25 -1.87
CA GLN A 131 9.97 15.66 -0.47
C GLN A 131 10.80 14.75 0.45
N MET A 132 10.78 13.43 0.25
CA MET A 132 11.57 12.48 1.03
C MET A 132 13.08 12.72 0.86
N ILE A 133 13.54 13.00 -0.37
CA ILE A 133 14.93 13.38 -0.65
C ILE A 133 15.31 14.69 0.08
N LYS A 134 14.45 15.71 -0.02
CA LYS A 134 14.68 17.02 0.66
C LYS A 134 14.81 16.87 2.17
N GLN A 135 14.03 15.99 2.80
CA GLN A 135 14.08 15.76 4.25
C GLN A 135 15.10 14.68 4.65
N ASN A 136 15.74 14.03 3.68
CA ASN A 136 16.67 12.89 3.86
C ASN A 136 16.07 11.78 4.72
N TYR A 137 14.78 11.48 4.53
CA TYR A 137 14.06 10.42 5.22
C TYR A 137 12.84 10.00 4.43
N GLY A 138 12.61 8.69 4.34
CA GLY A 138 11.41 8.16 3.74
C GLY A 138 11.29 6.65 3.85
N LYS A 139 10.05 6.15 3.92
CA LYS A 139 9.71 4.73 3.84
C LYS A 139 8.61 4.54 2.81
N ILE A 140 8.88 3.77 1.77
CA ILE A 140 7.88 3.42 0.74
C ILE A 140 7.61 1.93 0.82
N ILE A 141 6.35 1.57 1.03
CA ILE A 141 5.90 0.19 1.10
C ILE A 141 4.88 -0.07 -0.01
N ASN A 142 5.23 -0.94 -0.94
CA ASN A 142 4.41 -1.31 -2.07
C ASN A 142 3.72 -2.66 -1.84
N ILE A 143 2.45 -2.78 -2.19
CA ILE A 143 1.76 -4.08 -2.14
C ILE A 143 1.88 -4.75 -3.51
N SER A 144 2.82 -5.71 -3.60
CA SER A 144 2.92 -6.65 -4.71
C SER A 144 2.04 -7.89 -4.44
N SER A 145 2.45 -9.08 -4.81
CA SER A 145 1.71 -10.32 -4.58
C SER A 145 2.60 -11.53 -4.82
N ARG A 146 2.26 -12.69 -4.24
CA ARG A 146 2.96 -13.95 -4.48
C ARG A 146 3.08 -14.31 -5.99
N PRO A 147 2.05 -14.14 -6.87
CA PRO A 147 2.17 -14.35 -8.31
C PRO A 147 3.21 -13.47 -9.03
N ALA A 148 3.72 -12.41 -8.41
CA ALA A 148 4.80 -11.61 -8.98
C ALA A 148 6.12 -12.38 -9.11
N LEU A 149 6.35 -13.39 -8.25
CA LEU A 149 7.58 -14.19 -8.24
C LEU A 149 7.54 -15.35 -9.23
N LYS A 150 6.34 -15.86 -9.52
CA LYS A 150 6.16 -17.01 -10.41
C LYS A 150 4.78 -16.95 -11.05
N GLY A 151 4.75 -16.97 -12.37
CA GLY A 151 3.50 -16.98 -13.13
C GLY A 151 2.60 -18.17 -12.77
N SER A 152 1.31 -17.96 -12.84
CA SER A 152 0.26 -18.97 -12.64
C SER A 152 -0.78 -18.85 -13.74
N ALA A 153 -1.46 -19.95 -14.05
CA ALA A 153 -2.53 -19.95 -15.05
C ALA A 153 -3.68 -19.01 -14.61
N GLY A 154 -4.20 -18.26 -15.55
CA GLY A 154 -5.37 -17.39 -15.37
C GLY A 154 -5.10 -16.06 -14.69
N VAL A 155 -3.87 -15.73 -14.32
CA VAL A 155 -3.54 -14.45 -13.66
C VAL A 155 -2.47 -13.63 -14.40
N GLY A 156 -2.34 -13.83 -15.71
CA GLY A 156 -1.24 -13.26 -16.51
C GLY A 156 -1.09 -11.75 -16.39
N ALA A 157 -2.15 -10.97 -16.65
CA ALA A 157 -2.14 -9.51 -16.57
C ALA A 157 -1.88 -9.03 -15.13
N TYR A 158 -2.53 -9.66 -14.14
CA TYR A 158 -2.31 -9.35 -12.73
C TYR A 158 -0.86 -9.64 -12.30
N ALA A 159 -0.36 -10.86 -12.58
CA ALA A 159 1.00 -11.26 -12.21
C ALA A 159 2.06 -10.35 -12.84
N ALA A 160 1.90 -10.01 -14.15
CA ALA A 160 2.78 -9.09 -14.84
C ALA A 160 2.80 -7.70 -14.18
N SER A 161 1.63 -7.14 -13.84
CA SER A 161 1.53 -5.85 -13.16
C SER A 161 2.19 -5.87 -11.78
N LYS A 162 2.02 -6.94 -11.01
CA LYS A 162 2.61 -7.10 -9.66
C LYS A 162 4.12 -7.42 -9.71
N ALA A 163 4.59 -8.11 -10.75
CA ALA A 163 6.03 -8.26 -11.01
C ALA A 163 6.67 -6.90 -11.35
N GLY A 164 5.98 -6.06 -12.13
CA GLY A 164 6.38 -4.68 -12.38
C GLY A 164 6.50 -3.86 -11.10
N VAL A 165 5.57 -4.00 -10.14
CA VAL A 165 5.65 -3.33 -8.84
C VAL A 165 6.89 -3.78 -8.04
N LEU A 166 7.23 -5.08 -8.08
CA LEU A 166 8.42 -5.59 -7.40
C LEU A 166 9.70 -5.02 -8.00
N ASN A 167 9.83 -5.07 -9.33
CA ASN A 167 10.98 -4.50 -10.03
C ASN A 167 11.10 -2.98 -9.84
N LEU A 168 9.98 -2.24 -9.89
CA LEU A 168 9.94 -0.81 -9.59
C LEU A 168 10.41 -0.51 -8.16
N THR A 169 10.06 -1.36 -7.19
CA THR A 169 10.53 -1.25 -5.80
C THR A 169 12.05 -1.33 -5.71
N GLU A 170 12.66 -2.33 -6.35
CA GLU A 170 14.10 -2.51 -6.41
C GLU A 170 14.79 -1.33 -7.11
N THR A 171 14.23 -0.87 -8.23
CA THR A 171 14.75 0.27 -8.98
C THR A 171 14.76 1.55 -8.15
N ILE A 172 13.65 1.89 -7.51
CA ILE A 172 13.59 3.11 -6.68
C ILE A 172 14.54 2.98 -5.48
N ALA A 173 14.62 1.81 -4.84
CA ALA A 173 15.54 1.57 -3.73
C ALA A 173 17.01 1.84 -4.12
N GLU A 174 17.42 1.42 -5.32
CA GLU A 174 18.76 1.67 -5.84
C GLU A 174 19.00 3.16 -6.18
N GLU A 175 17.98 3.85 -6.72
CA GLU A 175 18.07 5.28 -7.04
C GLU A 175 18.20 6.18 -5.81
N VAL A 176 17.67 5.74 -4.66
CA VAL A 176 17.68 6.54 -3.41
C VAL A 176 18.62 5.99 -2.33
N LYS A 177 19.52 5.08 -2.66
CA LYS A 177 20.39 4.39 -1.70
C LYS A 177 21.33 5.32 -0.91
N ASP A 178 21.62 6.50 -1.46
CA ASP A 178 22.48 7.51 -0.81
C ASP A 178 21.73 8.39 0.20
N TYR A 179 20.40 8.16 0.35
CA TYR A 179 19.53 8.85 1.28
C TYR A 179 19.04 7.89 2.37
N ASP A 180 18.54 8.44 3.48
CA ASP A 180 17.88 7.64 4.53
C ASP A 180 16.44 7.24 4.13
N ILE A 181 16.32 6.67 2.92
CA ILE A 181 15.05 6.27 2.31
C ILE A 181 15.09 4.76 2.04
N ASN A 182 14.05 4.06 2.52
CA ASN A 182 13.88 2.62 2.25
C ASN A 182 12.64 2.37 1.40
N VAL A 183 12.77 1.52 0.41
CA VAL A 183 11.67 1.14 -0.49
C VAL A 183 11.56 -0.36 -0.53
N ASN A 184 10.43 -0.90 -0.06
CA ASN A 184 10.20 -2.35 0.03
C ASN A 184 8.84 -2.74 -0.51
N ALA A 185 8.69 -3.98 -0.93
CA ALA A 185 7.42 -4.56 -1.33
C ALA A 185 7.00 -5.67 -0.38
N ILE A 186 5.70 -5.78 -0.12
CA ILE A 186 5.08 -6.92 0.54
C ILE A 186 4.42 -7.79 -0.53
N LEU A 187 4.61 -9.10 -0.42
CA LEU A 187 4.03 -10.09 -1.32
C LEU A 187 3.03 -10.96 -0.53
N PRO A 188 1.78 -10.54 -0.40
CA PRO A 188 0.77 -11.37 0.26
C PRO A 188 0.43 -12.62 -0.57
N SER A 189 0.01 -13.68 0.11
CA SER A 189 -0.84 -14.71 -0.47
C SER A 189 -2.29 -14.21 -0.55
N THR A 190 -3.27 -15.09 -0.48
CA THR A 190 -4.68 -14.67 -0.40
C THR A 190 -4.94 -13.97 0.94
N ILE A 191 -5.43 -12.73 0.86
CA ILE A 191 -5.79 -11.94 2.03
C ILE A 191 -7.20 -12.32 2.47
N ASP A 192 -7.41 -12.53 3.75
CA ASP A 192 -8.71 -12.83 4.34
C ASP A 192 -9.60 -11.57 4.37
N THR A 193 -10.35 -11.37 3.30
CA THR A 193 -11.28 -10.25 3.14
C THR A 193 -12.68 -10.75 2.78
N PRO A 194 -13.74 -9.97 3.08
CA PRO A 194 -15.10 -10.34 2.67
C PRO A 194 -15.23 -10.61 1.18
N ALA A 195 -14.55 -9.83 0.33
CA ALA A 195 -14.55 -9.99 -1.12
C ALA A 195 -13.93 -11.33 -1.54
N ASN A 196 -12.78 -11.69 -0.97
CA ASN A 196 -12.11 -12.95 -1.28
C ASN A 196 -12.88 -14.16 -0.77
N ARG A 197 -13.48 -14.08 0.44
CA ARG A 197 -14.36 -15.13 0.95
C ARG A 197 -15.57 -15.34 0.04
N LYS A 198 -16.16 -14.25 -0.47
CA LYS A 198 -17.29 -14.34 -1.43
C LYS A 198 -16.86 -14.95 -2.76
N ALA A 199 -15.67 -14.63 -3.24
CA ALA A 199 -15.12 -15.16 -4.51
C ALA A 199 -14.68 -16.63 -4.41
N MET A 200 -14.32 -17.11 -3.24
CA MET A 200 -13.81 -18.46 -2.99
C MET A 200 -14.48 -19.08 -1.75
N PRO A 201 -15.82 -19.35 -1.80
CA PRO A 201 -16.58 -19.75 -0.61
C PRO A 201 -16.16 -21.10 -0.01
N ASP A 202 -15.61 -22.01 -0.82
CA ASP A 202 -15.20 -23.35 -0.43
C ASP A 202 -13.74 -23.42 0.06
N ALA A 203 -13.02 -22.28 0.11
CA ALA A 203 -11.63 -22.27 0.54
C ALA A 203 -11.48 -22.35 2.06
N ASP A 204 -10.35 -22.88 2.51
CA ASP A 204 -9.99 -22.89 3.94
C ASP A 204 -9.41 -21.53 4.34
N PHE A 205 -10.28 -20.63 4.83
CA PHE A 205 -9.91 -19.26 5.23
C PHE A 205 -8.91 -19.23 6.38
N SER A 206 -8.78 -20.31 7.17
CA SER A 206 -7.82 -20.37 8.28
C SER A 206 -6.35 -20.34 7.81
N LYS A 207 -6.12 -20.58 6.53
CA LYS A 207 -4.79 -20.52 5.90
C LYS A 207 -4.46 -19.14 5.34
N TRP A 208 -5.47 -18.27 5.16
CA TRP A 208 -5.26 -16.96 4.57
C TRP A 208 -4.63 -15.98 5.55
N VAL A 209 -3.89 -15.01 5.01
CA VAL A 209 -3.28 -13.96 5.83
C VAL A 209 -4.32 -12.89 6.16
N LYS A 210 -4.39 -12.50 7.42
CA LYS A 210 -5.32 -11.45 7.87
C LYS A 210 -4.77 -10.06 7.54
N PRO A 211 -5.64 -9.08 7.23
CA PRO A 211 -5.22 -7.70 7.02
C PRO A 211 -4.37 -7.13 8.15
N GLU A 212 -4.69 -7.47 9.41
CA GLU A 212 -3.96 -7.02 10.60
C GLU A 212 -2.54 -7.62 10.69
N GLU A 213 -2.33 -8.82 10.14
CA GLU A 213 -1.01 -9.45 10.09
C GLU A 213 -0.11 -8.73 9.07
N ILE A 214 -0.68 -8.36 7.91
CA ILE A 214 0.01 -7.54 6.90
C ILE A 214 0.30 -6.16 7.47
N ALA A 215 -0.66 -5.52 8.16
CA ALA A 215 -0.49 -4.21 8.77
C ALA A 215 0.69 -4.19 9.76
N ARG A 216 0.88 -5.25 10.57
CA ARG A 216 2.05 -5.36 11.47
C ARG A 216 3.38 -5.37 10.72
N VAL A 217 3.45 -6.07 9.58
CA VAL A 217 4.66 -6.06 8.74
C VAL A 217 4.88 -4.68 8.12
N ILE A 218 3.81 -4.00 7.68
CA ILE A 218 3.89 -2.63 7.15
C ILE A 218 4.39 -1.68 8.24
N ILE A 219 3.89 -1.75 9.48
CA ILE A 219 4.38 -0.94 10.61
C ILE A 219 5.87 -1.15 10.84
N PHE A 220 6.33 -2.41 10.86
CA PHE A 220 7.76 -2.71 10.99
C PHE A 220 8.58 -2.05 9.87
N LEU A 221 8.18 -2.23 8.62
CA LEU A 221 8.86 -1.65 7.46
C LEU A 221 8.81 -0.11 7.42
N SER A 222 7.80 0.49 8.04
CA SER A 222 7.63 1.94 8.16
C SER A 222 8.41 2.55 9.32
N SER A 223 8.95 1.72 10.21
CA SER A 223 9.69 2.15 11.41
C SER A 223 11.20 2.21 11.15
N ASP A 224 11.93 2.84 12.07
CA ASP A 224 13.40 2.89 12.03
C ASP A 224 14.05 1.52 12.31
N GLU A 225 13.30 0.55 12.84
CA GLU A 225 13.77 -0.83 13.07
C GLU A 225 14.11 -1.55 11.75
N SER A 226 13.49 -1.14 10.64
CA SER A 226 13.73 -1.72 9.30
C SER A 226 14.80 -0.98 8.49
N LYS A 227 15.52 -0.03 9.09
CA LYS A 227 16.52 0.80 8.39
C LYS A 227 17.49 0.03 7.47
N PRO A 228 18.01 -1.17 7.82
CA PRO A 228 18.90 -1.91 6.93
C PRO A 228 18.19 -2.65 5.78
N ILE A 229 16.85 -2.58 5.66
CA ILE A 229 16.08 -3.30 4.66
C ILE A 229 15.60 -2.33 3.59
N SER A 230 16.11 -2.46 2.35
CA SER A 230 15.67 -1.72 1.18
C SER A 230 15.79 -2.57 -0.08
N GLY A 231 14.91 -2.37 -1.06
CA GLY A 231 14.83 -3.17 -2.29
C GLY A 231 14.26 -4.57 -2.09
N ALA A 232 13.72 -4.89 -0.92
CA ALA A 232 13.28 -6.25 -0.61
C ALA A 232 11.82 -6.52 -0.97
N GLY A 233 11.56 -7.71 -1.54
CA GLY A 233 10.22 -8.30 -1.65
C GLY A 233 9.96 -9.25 -0.50
N ILE A 234 9.08 -8.90 0.43
CA ILE A 234 8.85 -9.62 1.69
C ILE A 234 7.61 -10.49 1.60
N PRO A 235 7.75 -11.83 1.61
CA PRO A 235 6.61 -12.74 1.60
C PRO A 235 5.80 -12.64 2.90
N VAL A 236 4.47 -12.52 2.76
CA VAL A 236 3.53 -12.57 3.90
C VAL A 236 2.40 -13.53 3.51
N TYR A 237 2.65 -14.83 3.66
CA TYR A 237 1.80 -15.87 3.05
C TYR A 237 0.81 -16.51 4.03
N GLY A 238 0.93 -16.29 5.33
CA GLY A 238 0.16 -17.04 6.30
C GLY A 238 0.52 -18.54 6.21
N LYS A 239 -0.48 -19.37 5.98
CA LYS A 239 -0.33 -20.83 5.77
C LYS A 239 -0.75 -21.27 4.36
N ALA A 240 -0.96 -20.31 3.42
CA ALA A 240 -1.44 -20.58 2.05
C ALA A 240 -0.27 -20.74 1.06
#